data_0bfca0df14a6d831baf72bd3db087c66
#
_entry.id   0bfca0df14a6d831baf72bd3db087c66
#
_cell.length_a   1.000
_cell.length_b   1.000
_cell.length_c   1.000
_cell.angle_alpha   90.00
_cell.angle_beta   90.00
_cell.angle_gamma   90.00
#
_symmetry.space_group_name_H-M   'P 1'
#
loop_
_entity.id
_entity.type
_entity.pdbx_description
1 polymer ?
#
loop_
_entity_poly.entity_id
_entity_poly.type
_entity_poly.pdbx_seq_one_letter_code
_entity_poly.pdbx_strand_id
1 'polypeptide(L)'
;IIIASVFGTVISRALYGDFPAFIPPTYTLHSPIEIAFYIVLGIVTGVVAWLFVRTLYKSEDLFDAWKAPVIVKGLLGGALLGGAAIYFPQVLGVGYETMESVLSGNLGFTIAATLVLAKILATSLSMGFGASGGVFAPSLFIGSMVGGAMGSIIHSLFPEITASGGAYALVGMAAMVAATTHAPVMAVLIIFEMTAEYTVILPLMITSIIAMVISSRLLNGSNIYTLKLLRRGVDIYGGKDINILDQISVKDLKKKIIDSVPDSMTLQQLLEKMSTSSALNFYVKDEAGLLNGIITHSAMRRYLNHHEEIPEHVTVKEMMNRKFEVITDMTPIHEVLRKMIEMDLEALPVVDENRQLRGEVTRSSIVHQYQELLIHAESAKAMASSMKFIHKLYHEKSEVIPGFFLARINIPSMFINQSLRSLNVRQAYGVDILL
;
A
#
# COMPACT_ATOMS: atom_id res chain seq x y z
N ILE A 1 -1.35 16.80 16.38
CA ILE A 1 0.07 16.44 16.40
C ILE A 1 0.92 17.72 16.25
N ILE A 2 0.79 18.48 15.15
CA ILE A 2 1.61 19.69 14.87
C ILE A 2 1.57 20.69 16.03
N ILE A 3 0.38 21.06 16.51
CA ILE A 3 0.21 21.99 17.63
C ILE A 3 0.94 21.47 18.89
N ALA A 4 0.75 20.21 19.24
CA ALA A 4 1.39 19.60 20.40
C ALA A 4 2.93 19.58 20.27
N SER A 5 3.44 19.29 19.07
CA SER A 5 4.87 19.33 18.76
C SER A 5 5.45 20.73 18.95
N VAL A 6 4.78 21.76 18.40
CA VAL A 6 5.22 23.16 18.54
C VAL A 6 5.27 23.59 20.00
N PHE A 7 4.19 23.34 20.77
CA PHE A 7 4.19 23.68 22.20
C PHE A 7 5.27 22.90 22.98
N GLY A 8 5.45 21.62 22.71
CA GLY A 8 6.49 20.81 23.32
C GLY A 8 7.89 21.37 23.04
N THR A 9 8.16 21.72 21.78
CA THR A 9 9.46 22.34 21.38
C THR A 9 9.69 23.68 22.06
N VAL A 10 8.68 24.56 22.08
CA VAL A 10 8.79 25.86 22.73
C VAL A 10 9.10 25.72 24.23
N ILE A 11 8.40 24.85 24.94
CA ILE A 11 8.63 24.60 26.36
C ILE A 11 10.02 23.98 26.58
N SER A 12 10.41 23.00 25.76
CA SER A 12 11.71 22.35 25.86
C SER A 12 12.86 23.37 25.68
N ARG A 13 12.79 24.20 24.61
CA ARG A 13 13.79 25.22 24.35
C ARG A 13 13.85 26.31 25.46
N ALA A 14 12.70 26.66 26.03
CA ALA A 14 12.63 27.59 27.14
C ALA A 14 13.27 27.06 28.42
N LEU A 15 13.20 25.76 28.70
CA LEU A 15 13.71 25.15 29.92
C LEU A 15 15.16 24.67 29.81
N TYR A 16 15.50 24.07 28.66
CA TYR A 16 16.80 23.40 28.45
C TYR A 16 17.73 24.15 27.50
N GLY A 17 17.25 25.19 26.83
CA GLY A 17 18.02 25.93 25.82
C GLY A 17 17.83 25.35 24.40
N ASP A 18 18.32 26.06 23.40
CA ASP A 18 18.23 25.72 21.97
C ASP A 18 19.53 25.01 21.53
N PHE A 19 19.70 23.78 21.99
CA PHE A 19 20.83 22.94 21.63
C PHE A 19 20.41 21.86 20.62
N PRO A 20 21.26 21.54 19.61
CA PRO A 20 21.01 20.41 18.73
C PRO A 20 21.05 19.08 19.50
N ALA A 21 20.32 18.09 19.01
CA ALA A 21 20.25 16.76 19.63
C ALA A 21 21.58 15.99 19.54
N PHE A 22 22.38 16.28 18.51
CA PHE A 22 23.73 15.76 18.32
C PHE A 22 24.69 16.92 17.98
N ILE A 23 25.90 16.86 18.51
CA ILE A 23 26.99 17.76 18.13
C ILE A 23 27.76 17.07 17.00
N PRO A 24 27.52 17.43 15.73
CA PRO A 24 28.22 16.81 14.61
C PRO A 24 29.70 17.27 14.61
N PRO A 25 30.60 16.42 14.08
CA PRO A 25 31.93 16.88 13.75
C PRO A 25 31.84 17.94 12.66
N THR A 26 32.77 18.91 12.68
CA THR A 26 32.89 19.90 11.60
C THR A 26 33.08 19.17 10.27
N TYR A 27 32.13 19.34 9.37
CA TYR A 27 32.18 18.70 8.05
C TYR A 27 32.67 19.69 7.00
N THR A 28 33.69 19.28 6.25
CA THR A 28 34.09 19.95 5.00
C THR A 28 34.23 18.89 3.92
N LEU A 29 33.58 19.07 2.76
CA LEU A 29 33.80 18.21 1.62
C LEU A 29 35.21 18.43 1.09
N HIS A 30 36.12 17.46 1.32
CA HIS A 30 37.52 17.59 0.96
C HIS A 30 37.77 17.42 -0.53
N SER A 31 37.00 16.58 -1.19
CA SER A 31 37.14 16.27 -2.61
C SER A 31 35.84 15.85 -3.26
N PRO A 32 35.58 16.19 -4.55
CA PRO A 32 34.46 15.64 -5.29
C PRO A 32 34.46 14.08 -5.40
N ILE A 33 35.63 13.46 -5.28
CA ILE A 33 35.79 11.97 -5.29
C ILE A 33 35.09 11.35 -4.07
N GLU A 34 34.97 12.08 -2.97
CA GLU A 34 34.29 11.65 -1.75
C GLU A 34 32.83 11.27 -2.01
N ILE A 35 32.19 11.89 -3.00
CA ILE A 35 30.80 11.55 -3.41
C ILE A 35 30.68 10.08 -3.82
N ALA A 36 31.72 9.50 -4.44
CA ALA A 36 31.70 8.09 -4.80
C ALA A 36 31.60 7.18 -3.56
N PHE A 37 32.25 7.53 -2.46
CA PHE A 37 32.15 6.78 -1.21
C PHE A 37 30.75 6.91 -0.57
N TYR A 38 30.10 8.07 -0.70
CA TYR A 38 28.71 8.24 -0.26
C TYR A 38 27.72 7.43 -1.11
N ILE A 39 27.96 7.25 -2.40
CA ILE A 39 27.19 6.34 -3.26
C ILE A 39 27.30 4.91 -2.75
N VAL A 40 28.52 4.44 -2.47
CA VAL A 40 28.76 3.11 -1.91
C VAL A 40 28.10 2.95 -0.53
N LEU A 41 28.19 3.96 0.33
CA LEU A 41 27.48 3.98 1.62
C LEU A 41 25.96 3.82 1.41
N GLY A 42 25.37 4.52 0.43
CA GLY A 42 23.95 4.39 0.09
C GLY A 42 23.56 2.97 -0.30
N ILE A 43 24.39 2.30 -1.13
CA ILE A 43 24.14 0.91 -1.53
C ILE A 43 24.19 -0.01 -0.31
N VAL A 44 25.24 0.09 0.50
CA VAL A 44 25.42 -0.75 1.71
C VAL A 44 24.26 -0.53 2.68
N THR A 45 23.93 0.73 2.96
CA THR A 45 22.83 1.07 3.87
C THR A 45 21.47 0.59 3.36
N GLY A 46 21.22 0.66 2.03
CA GLY A 46 20.01 0.12 1.42
C GLY A 46 19.87 -1.40 1.61
N VAL A 47 20.96 -2.13 1.48
CA VAL A 47 21.00 -3.59 1.75
C VAL A 47 20.79 -3.89 3.23
N VAL A 48 21.42 -3.13 4.13
CA VAL A 48 21.22 -3.29 5.58
C VAL A 48 19.78 -2.96 5.98
N ALA A 49 19.16 -1.96 5.38
CA ALA A 49 17.75 -1.63 5.61
C ALA A 49 16.82 -2.76 5.17
N TRP A 50 17.06 -3.35 4.00
CA TRP A 50 16.35 -4.55 3.56
C TRP A 50 16.50 -5.71 4.55
N LEU A 51 17.72 -5.98 5.02
CA LEU A 51 18.00 -7.01 6.00
C LEU A 51 17.23 -6.75 7.30
N PHE A 52 17.25 -5.49 7.79
CA PHE A 52 16.53 -5.09 9.00
C PHE A 52 15.03 -5.32 8.88
N VAL A 53 14.40 -4.81 7.81
CA VAL A 53 12.97 -4.97 7.57
C VAL A 53 12.59 -6.44 7.46
N ARG A 54 13.37 -7.22 6.72
CA ARG A 54 13.12 -8.66 6.56
C ARG A 54 13.26 -9.45 7.86
N THR A 55 14.29 -9.15 8.66
CA THR A 55 14.52 -9.81 9.96
C THR A 55 13.42 -9.47 10.95
N LEU A 56 12.99 -8.21 10.98
CA LEU A 56 11.88 -7.73 11.81
C LEU A 56 10.61 -8.53 11.55
N TYR A 57 10.18 -8.61 10.30
CA TYR A 57 8.95 -9.33 9.95
C TYR A 57 9.07 -10.84 10.08
N LYS A 58 10.26 -11.40 9.82
CA LYS A 58 10.49 -12.83 10.06
C LYS A 58 10.43 -13.17 11.54
N SER A 59 10.92 -12.29 12.40
CA SER A 59 10.80 -12.43 13.86
C SER A 59 9.32 -12.36 14.29
N GLU A 60 8.56 -11.41 13.79
CA GLU A 60 7.11 -11.28 14.05
C GLU A 60 6.36 -12.56 13.64
N ASP A 61 6.61 -13.08 12.43
CA ASP A 61 6.01 -14.31 11.93
C ASP A 61 6.33 -15.53 12.82
N LEU A 62 7.58 -15.61 13.29
CA LEU A 62 8.03 -16.72 14.16
C LEU A 62 7.30 -16.73 15.50
N PHE A 63 7.16 -15.55 16.12
CA PHE A 63 6.44 -15.43 17.38
C PHE A 63 4.92 -15.54 17.23
N ASP A 64 4.35 -15.10 16.09
CA ASP A 64 2.92 -15.26 15.80
C ASP A 64 2.55 -16.72 15.54
N ALA A 65 3.40 -17.46 14.84
CA ALA A 65 3.22 -18.91 14.63
C ALA A 65 3.30 -19.74 15.93
N TRP A 66 3.99 -19.22 16.93
CA TRP A 66 4.12 -19.91 18.23
C TRP A 66 2.87 -19.68 19.07
N LYS A 67 2.09 -20.75 19.32
CA LYS A 67 0.81 -20.72 20.04
C LYS A 67 0.92 -20.58 21.58
N ALA A 68 2.06 -20.08 22.10
CA ALA A 68 2.24 -19.87 23.55
C ALA A 68 1.44 -18.65 24.05
N PRO A 69 1.06 -18.61 25.34
CA PRO A 69 0.46 -17.45 25.96
C PRO A 69 1.36 -16.20 25.84
N VAL A 70 0.76 -15.02 25.72
CA VAL A 70 1.48 -13.74 25.56
C VAL A 70 2.51 -13.50 26.66
N ILE A 71 2.17 -13.85 27.90
CA ILE A 71 3.07 -13.74 29.06
C ILE A 71 4.36 -14.57 28.87
N VAL A 72 4.23 -15.80 28.36
CA VAL A 72 5.40 -16.68 28.12
C VAL A 72 6.28 -16.12 27.01
N LYS A 73 5.68 -15.61 25.93
CA LYS A 73 6.41 -14.92 24.86
C LYS A 73 7.19 -13.72 25.40
N GLY A 74 6.53 -12.88 26.20
CA GLY A 74 7.15 -11.71 26.82
C GLY A 74 8.31 -12.06 27.77
N LEU A 75 8.14 -13.08 28.63
CA LEU A 75 9.20 -13.53 29.54
C LEU A 75 10.42 -14.07 28.80
N LEU A 76 10.22 -14.93 27.80
CA LEU A 76 11.30 -15.50 27.02
C LEU A 76 11.99 -14.47 26.13
N GLY A 77 11.20 -13.62 25.46
CA GLY A 77 11.74 -12.54 24.65
C GLY A 77 12.54 -11.53 25.49
N GLY A 78 12.01 -11.15 26.66
CA GLY A 78 12.69 -10.28 27.61
C GLY A 78 13.97 -10.92 28.18
N ALA A 79 13.95 -12.21 28.51
CA ALA A 79 15.14 -12.92 28.95
C ALA A 79 16.24 -13.01 27.89
N LEU A 80 15.87 -13.29 26.63
CA LEU A 80 16.79 -13.30 25.50
C LEU A 80 17.40 -11.91 25.26
N LEU A 81 16.56 -10.87 25.30
CA LEU A 81 17.03 -9.50 25.14
C LEU A 81 17.92 -9.05 26.28
N GLY A 82 17.54 -9.37 27.53
CA GLY A 82 18.35 -9.10 28.73
C GLY A 82 19.69 -9.83 28.70
N GLY A 83 19.72 -11.08 28.29
CA GLY A 83 20.95 -11.85 28.07
C GLY A 83 21.86 -11.22 27.01
N ALA A 84 21.29 -10.78 25.89
CA ALA A 84 22.07 -10.08 24.85
C ALA A 84 22.61 -8.72 25.36
N ALA A 85 21.86 -8.03 26.21
CA ALA A 85 22.23 -6.75 26.78
C ALA A 85 23.38 -6.82 27.79
N ILE A 86 23.64 -7.97 28.40
CA ILE A 86 24.81 -8.19 29.26
C ILE A 86 26.11 -8.05 28.46
N TYR A 87 26.10 -8.55 27.20
CA TYR A 87 27.28 -8.47 26.31
C TYR A 87 27.31 -7.20 25.48
N PHE A 88 26.14 -6.68 25.15
CA PHE A 88 25.97 -5.48 24.31
C PHE A 88 25.00 -4.49 24.96
N PRO A 89 25.37 -3.82 26.06
CA PRO A 89 24.48 -2.88 26.74
C PRO A 89 24.05 -1.71 25.83
N GLN A 90 24.83 -1.40 24.80
CA GLN A 90 24.57 -0.33 23.82
C GLN A 90 23.33 -0.56 22.97
N VAL A 91 22.79 -1.80 22.91
CA VAL A 91 21.57 -2.08 22.15
C VAL A 91 20.30 -1.70 22.91
N LEU A 92 20.39 -1.47 24.22
CA LEU A 92 19.26 -1.04 25.04
C LEU A 92 18.86 0.40 24.74
N GLY A 93 17.57 0.68 24.89
CA GLY A 93 17.02 2.01 24.70
C GLY A 93 17.25 2.57 23.29
N VAL A 94 17.31 3.88 23.17
CA VAL A 94 17.53 4.60 21.90
C VAL A 94 18.98 4.50 21.44
N GLY A 95 19.94 4.54 22.37
CA GLY A 95 21.38 4.42 22.11
C GLY A 95 22.05 5.76 21.72
N TYR A 96 21.54 6.89 22.20
CA TYR A 96 22.11 8.21 21.89
C TYR A 96 23.59 8.33 22.23
N GLU A 97 24.00 7.87 23.43
CA GLU A 97 25.43 7.91 23.87
C GLU A 97 26.35 7.17 22.89
N THR A 98 25.89 6.02 22.39
CA THR A 98 26.67 5.23 21.43
C THR A 98 26.72 5.91 20.06
N MET A 99 25.60 6.53 19.62
CA MET A 99 25.58 7.32 18.39
C MET A 99 26.52 8.52 18.49
N GLU A 100 26.55 9.23 19.62
CA GLU A 100 27.46 10.33 19.86
C GLU A 100 28.93 9.89 19.85
N SER A 101 29.23 8.74 20.45
CA SER A 101 30.59 8.16 20.41
C SER A 101 31.03 7.82 18.99
N VAL A 102 30.13 7.36 18.10
CA VAL A 102 30.45 7.12 16.69
C VAL A 102 30.64 8.42 15.93
N LEU A 103 29.76 9.40 16.17
CA LEU A 103 29.88 10.73 15.55
C LEU A 103 31.20 11.42 15.91
N SER A 104 31.67 11.24 17.15
CA SER A 104 32.96 11.74 17.63
C SER A 104 34.16 10.91 17.14
N GLY A 105 33.94 9.83 16.36
CA GLY A 105 35.02 8.99 15.84
C GLY A 105 35.67 8.05 16.87
N ASN A 106 35.08 7.89 18.05
CA ASN A 106 35.63 7.09 19.15
C ASN A 106 35.32 5.58 19.04
N LEU A 107 34.52 5.13 18.05
CA LEU A 107 34.17 3.74 17.86
C LEU A 107 34.91 3.13 16.65
N GLY A 108 35.61 2.03 16.88
CA GLY A 108 36.29 1.29 15.81
C GLY A 108 35.31 0.48 14.95
N PHE A 109 35.74 0.14 13.73
CA PHE A 109 34.98 -0.63 12.75
C PHE A 109 34.33 -1.90 13.32
N THR A 110 35.10 -2.75 14.03
CA THR A 110 34.61 -4.04 14.53
C THR A 110 33.43 -3.90 15.50
N ILE A 111 33.51 -2.90 16.40
CA ILE A 111 32.47 -2.66 17.39
C ILE A 111 31.22 -2.11 16.66
N ALA A 112 31.39 -1.13 15.79
CA ALA A 112 30.28 -0.54 15.04
C ALA A 112 29.56 -1.61 14.18
N ALA A 113 30.28 -2.43 13.44
CA ALA A 113 29.71 -3.51 12.62
C ALA A 113 28.98 -4.57 13.47
N THR A 114 29.51 -4.93 14.64
CA THR A 114 28.86 -5.85 15.57
C THR A 114 27.55 -5.27 16.11
N LEU A 115 27.56 -3.97 16.46
CA LEU A 115 26.39 -3.28 16.98
C LEU A 115 25.26 -3.13 15.94
N VAL A 116 25.59 -3.07 14.62
CA VAL A 116 24.59 -3.15 13.55
C VAL A 116 23.76 -4.42 13.67
N LEU A 117 24.42 -5.58 13.71
CA LEU A 117 23.75 -6.87 13.79
C LEU A 117 23.02 -7.05 15.15
N ALA A 118 23.68 -6.67 16.23
CA ALA A 118 23.10 -6.76 17.55
C ALA A 118 21.80 -5.91 17.68
N LYS A 119 21.80 -4.68 17.15
CA LYS A 119 20.61 -3.81 17.18
C LYS A 119 19.48 -4.32 16.29
N ILE A 120 19.80 -4.82 15.09
CA ILE A 120 18.82 -5.47 14.21
C ILE A 120 18.14 -6.63 14.92
N LEU A 121 18.91 -7.52 15.55
CA LEU A 121 18.36 -8.67 16.26
C LEU A 121 17.57 -8.25 17.50
N ALA A 122 18.10 -7.35 18.33
CA ALA A 122 17.43 -6.88 19.53
C ALA A 122 16.09 -6.21 19.24
N THR A 123 16.06 -5.33 18.23
CA THR A 123 14.81 -4.67 17.80
C THR A 123 13.81 -5.66 17.22
N SER A 124 14.27 -6.57 16.37
CA SER A 124 13.42 -7.59 15.76
C SER A 124 12.84 -8.56 16.80
N LEU A 125 13.62 -8.97 17.79
CA LEU A 125 13.14 -9.78 18.91
C LEU A 125 12.10 -9.00 19.75
N SER A 126 12.43 -7.75 20.15
CA SER A 126 11.52 -6.92 20.96
C SER A 126 10.15 -6.77 20.31
N MET A 127 10.10 -6.45 19.02
CA MET A 127 8.84 -6.29 18.31
C MET A 127 8.17 -7.64 18.04
N GLY A 128 8.95 -8.68 17.76
CA GLY A 128 8.45 -10.03 17.48
C GLY A 128 7.68 -10.62 18.64
N PHE A 129 8.17 -10.53 19.87
CA PHE A 129 7.44 -11.07 21.03
C PHE A 129 6.30 -10.16 21.54
N GLY A 130 6.04 -9.03 20.85
CA GLY A 130 4.87 -8.18 21.08
C GLY A 130 5.11 -6.98 21.99
N ALA A 131 6.37 -6.59 22.26
CA ALA A 131 6.65 -5.34 22.97
C ALA A 131 6.22 -4.14 22.14
N SER A 132 5.68 -3.12 22.81
CA SER A 132 5.41 -1.83 22.20
C SER A 132 6.73 -1.10 21.95
N GLY A 133 7.02 -0.76 20.70
CA GLY A 133 8.25 -0.08 20.31
C GLY A 133 8.13 0.61 18.97
N GLY A 134 9.15 1.41 18.63
CA GLY A 134 9.27 2.10 17.35
C GLY A 134 10.48 1.60 16.56
N VAL A 135 10.42 1.78 15.25
CA VAL A 135 11.50 1.40 14.33
C VAL A 135 12.38 2.57 13.92
N PHE A 136 11.96 3.80 14.24
CA PHE A 136 12.65 5.02 13.84
C PHE A 136 14.02 5.18 14.54
N ALA A 137 14.04 5.18 15.86
CA ALA A 137 15.29 5.30 16.63
C ALA A 137 16.26 4.13 16.37
N PRO A 138 15.84 2.87 16.30
CA PRO A 138 16.71 1.79 15.83
C PRO A 138 17.27 2.02 14.42
N SER A 139 16.50 2.60 13.49
CA SER A 139 17.02 2.93 12.15
C SER A 139 18.14 3.98 12.22
N LEU A 140 17.96 5.04 13.02
CA LEU A 140 19.02 6.02 13.25
C LEU A 140 20.30 5.37 13.80
N PHE A 141 20.15 4.54 14.82
CA PHE A 141 21.27 3.82 15.44
C PHE A 141 21.99 2.91 14.43
N ILE A 142 21.26 2.06 13.72
CA ILE A 142 21.85 1.16 12.73
C ILE A 142 22.55 1.97 11.63
N GLY A 143 21.93 3.05 11.17
CA GLY A 143 22.50 3.93 10.16
C GLY A 143 23.79 4.60 10.60
N SER A 144 23.85 5.11 11.85
CA SER A 144 25.08 5.69 12.41
C SER A 144 26.22 4.67 12.53
N MET A 145 25.90 3.44 12.94
CA MET A 145 26.88 2.37 13.04
C MET A 145 27.40 1.91 11.66
N VAL A 146 26.53 1.79 10.66
CA VAL A 146 26.91 1.45 9.27
C VAL A 146 27.80 2.55 8.69
N GLY A 147 27.36 3.81 8.82
CA GLY A 147 28.13 4.96 8.34
C GLY A 147 29.47 5.10 9.03
N GLY A 148 29.49 5.01 10.37
CA GLY A 148 30.72 5.10 11.17
C GLY A 148 31.70 3.98 10.90
N ALA A 149 31.21 2.73 10.78
CA ALA A 149 32.04 1.57 10.41
C ALA A 149 32.71 1.79 9.04
N MET A 150 31.92 2.16 8.05
CA MET A 150 32.38 2.38 6.70
C MET A 150 33.33 3.61 6.63
N GLY A 151 32.95 4.71 7.30
CA GLY A 151 33.75 5.91 7.38
C GLY A 151 35.11 5.68 8.05
N SER A 152 35.18 4.83 9.09
CA SER A 152 36.44 4.46 9.74
C SER A 152 37.41 3.77 8.78
N ILE A 153 36.90 2.86 7.93
CA ILE A 153 37.73 2.18 6.91
C ILE A 153 38.17 3.16 5.83
N ILE A 154 37.23 3.93 5.28
CA ILE A 154 37.50 4.84 4.16
C ILE A 154 38.50 5.91 4.59
N HIS A 155 38.29 6.50 5.76
CA HIS A 155 39.20 7.55 6.27
C HIS A 155 40.59 7.00 6.61
N SER A 156 40.71 5.76 7.08
CA SER A 156 42.02 5.12 7.31
C SER A 156 42.78 4.85 6.03
N LEU A 157 42.08 4.57 4.91
CA LEU A 157 42.69 4.32 3.60
C LEU A 157 42.99 5.62 2.84
N PHE A 158 42.13 6.63 2.98
CA PHE A 158 42.19 7.88 2.21
C PHE A 158 42.02 9.14 3.09
N PRO A 159 42.89 9.37 4.07
CA PRO A 159 42.69 10.44 5.07
C PRO A 159 42.67 11.86 4.45
N GLU A 160 43.39 12.08 3.35
CA GLU A 160 43.51 13.40 2.75
C GLU A 160 42.35 13.85 1.88
N ILE A 161 41.53 12.89 1.42
CA ILE A 161 40.41 13.16 0.46
C ILE A 161 39.06 12.89 1.07
N THR A 162 38.96 12.45 2.30
CA THR A 162 37.71 12.05 2.96
C THR A 162 37.50 12.75 4.29
N ALA A 163 36.27 13.04 4.61
CA ALA A 163 35.88 13.55 5.92
C ALA A 163 36.06 12.48 7.02
N SER A 164 35.94 12.90 8.28
CA SER A 164 36.00 11.99 9.43
C SER A 164 34.93 10.92 9.41
N GLY A 165 35.16 9.78 10.09
CA GLY A 165 34.20 8.70 10.22
C GLY A 165 32.82 9.14 10.77
N GLY A 166 32.81 10.17 11.60
CA GLY A 166 31.58 10.76 12.14
C GLY A 166 30.70 11.42 11.09
N ALA A 167 31.26 12.02 10.04
CA ALA A 167 30.49 12.56 8.92
C ALA A 167 29.76 11.45 8.16
N TYR A 168 30.43 10.32 7.91
CA TYR A 168 29.80 9.13 7.31
C TYR A 168 28.72 8.54 8.22
N ALA A 169 28.91 8.58 9.56
CA ALA A 169 27.90 8.13 10.51
C ALA A 169 26.62 8.97 10.41
N LEU A 170 26.77 10.29 10.33
CA LEU A 170 25.64 11.22 10.17
C LEU A 170 24.86 10.96 8.87
N VAL A 171 25.58 10.80 7.76
CA VAL A 171 24.97 10.49 6.46
C VAL A 171 24.29 9.12 6.47
N GLY A 172 24.91 8.14 7.13
CA GLY A 172 24.32 6.80 7.31
C GLY A 172 23.01 6.81 8.09
N MET A 173 22.87 7.70 9.10
CA MET A 173 21.62 7.87 9.85
C MET A 173 20.45 8.24 8.92
N ALA A 174 20.62 9.28 8.10
CA ALA A 174 19.59 9.70 7.14
C ALA A 174 19.31 8.63 6.10
N ALA A 175 20.36 8.01 5.56
CA ALA A 175 20.25 6.97 4.54
C ALA A 175 19.44 5.75 5.04
N MET A 176 19.66 5.33 6.29
CA MET A 176 18.94 4.19 6.89
C MET A 176 17.47 4.52 7.14
N VAL A 177 17.16 5.72 7.65
CA VAL A 177 15.79 6.18 7.82
C VAL A 177 15.08 6.28 6.47
N ALA A 178 15.72 6.88 5.46
CA ALA A 178 15.17 6.98 4.10
C ALA A 178 14.89 5.60 3.50
N ALA A 179 15.81 4.65 3.67
CA ALA A 179 15.70 3.31 3.13
C ALA A 179 14.64 2.46 3.81
N THR A 180 14.40 2.63 5.12
CA THR A 180 13.38 1.88 5.86
C THR A 180 11.99 2.45 5.69
N THR A 181 11.85 3.78 5.61
CA THR A 181 10.55 4.47 5.54
C THR A 181 10.11 4.82 4.12
N HIS A 182 11.03 4.83 3.15
CA HIS A 182 10.86 5.36 1.79
C HIS A 182 10.50 6.86 1.75
N ALA A 183 11.02 7.63 2.71
CA ALA A 183 10.78 9.07 2.85
C ALA A 183 12.10 9.85 2.92
N PRO A 184 12.86 9.98 1.82
CA PRO A 184 14.20 10.57 1.83
C PRO A 184 14.20 12.05 2.22
N VAL A 185 13.21 12.84 1.79
CA VAL A 185 13.11 14.26 2.16
C VAL A 185 12.91 14.41 3.67
N MET A 186 12.02 13.59 4.26
CA MET A 186 11.80 13.59 5.71
C MET A 186 13.08 13.21 6.45
N ALA A 187 13.80 12.18 6.00
CA ALA A 187 15.03 11.72 6.63
C ALA A 187 16.12 12.81 6.63
N VAL A 188 16.31 13.49 5.51
CA VAL A 188 17.27 14.60 5.39
C VAL A 188 16.89 15.75 6.33
N LEU A 189 15.63 16.17 6.35
CA LEU A 189 15.15 17.26 7.19
C LEU A 189 15.30 16.96 8.69
N ILE A 190 15.01 15.71 9.10
CA ILE A 190 15.15 15.32 10.51
C ILE A 190 16.60 15.36 10.94
N ILE A 191 17.53 14.79 10.15
CA ILE A 191 18.95 14.83 10.51
C ILE A 191 19.47 16.26 10.52
N PHE A 192 19.03 17.08 9.56
CA PHE A 192 19.34 18.51 9.54
C PHE A 192 18.86 19.22 10.81
N GLU A 193 17.61 19.01 11.23
CA GLU A 193 17.06 19.62 12.46
C GLU A 193 17.79 19.11 13.73
N MET A 194 18.18 17.84 13.75
CA MET A 194 18.89 17.25 14.89
C MET A 194 20.32 17.71 15.03
N THR A 195 20.96 18.21 13.96
CA THR A 195 22.39 18.54 13.93
C THR A 195 22.67 20.02 13.67
N ALA A 196 21.73 20.75 13.09
CA ALA A 196 21.86 22.13 12.61
C ALA A 196 23.02 22.34 11.62
N GLU A 197 23.51 21.29 10.93
CA GLU A 197 24.67 21.30 10.03
C GLU A 197 24.25 21.29 8.56
N TYR A 198 24.52 22.39 7.84
CA TYR A 198 24.12 22.57 6.43
C TYR A 198 25.08 21.94 5.43
N THR A 199 26.34 21.79 5.78
CA THR A 199 27.41 21.41 4.85
C THR A 199 27.26 19.94 4.38
N VAL A 200 26.58 19.11 5.16
CA VAL A 200 26.34 17.68 4.86
C VAL A 200 25.10 17.42 3.97
N ILE A 201 24.34 18.44 3.57
CA ILE A 201 23.08 18.26 2.84
C ILE A 201 23.27 17.47 1.53
N LEU A 202 24.30 17.77 0.73
CA LEU A 202 24.53 17.08 -0.54
C LEU A 202 24.81 15.59 -0.35
N PRO A 203 25.76 15.16 0.52
CA PRO A 203 25.93 13.76 0.86
C PRO A 203 24.66 13.10 1.40
N LEU A 204 23.93 13.77 2.30
CA LEU A 204 22.67 13.27 2.84
C LEU A 204 21.64 12.97 1.76
N MET A 205 21.44 13.89 0.79
CA MET A 205 20.49 13.72 -0.29
C MET A 205 20.87 12.54 -1.20
N ILE A 206 22.11 12.51 -1.68
CA ILE A 206 22.58 11.46 -2.61
C ILE A 206 22.47 10.08 -1.96
N THR A 207 23.03 9.95 -0.75
CA THR A 207 23.08 8.66 -0.05
C THR A 207 21.67 8.17 0.32
N SER A 208 20.80 9.06 0.80
CA SER A 208 19.43 8.73 1.18
C SER A 208 18.59 8.26 -0.01
N ILE A 209 18.72 8.92 -1.17
CA ILE A 209 17.98 8.53 -2.37
C ILE A 209 18.48 7.16 -2.86
N ILE A 210 19.79 6.94 -2.92
CA ILE A 210 20.37 5.67 -3.35
C ILE A 210 19.93 4.53 -2.41
N ALA A 211 20.06 4.74 -1.10
CA ALA A 211 19.65 3.75 -0.10
C ALA A 211 18.17 3.40 -0.19
N MET A 212 17.30 4.40 -0.38
CA MET A 212 15.87 4.20 -0.60
C MET A 212 15.59 3.41 -1.88
N VAL A 213 16.23 3.74 -3.01
CA VAL A 213 16.03 3.03 -4.28
C VAL A 213 16.44 1.56 -4.16
N ILE A 214 17.59 1.28 -3.54
CA ILE A 214 18.07 -0.11 -3.33
C ILE A 214 17.10 -0.87 -2.43
N SER A 215 16.73 -0.30 -1.27
CA SER A 215 15.77 -0.93 -0.35
C SER A 215 14.42 -1.18 -1.00
N SER A 216 13.89 -0.20 -1.74
CA SER A 216 12.60 -0.30 -2.44
C SER A 216 12.61 -1.40 -3.49
N ARG A 217 13.70 -1.54 -4.26
CA ARG A 217 13.86 -2.64 -5.22
C ARG A 217 13.87 -4.00 -4.54
N LEU A 218 14.61 -4.15 -3.45
CA LEU A 218 14.74 -5.40 -2.70
C LEU A 218 13.46 -5.77 -1.91
N LEU A 219 12.63 -4.79 -1.55
CA LEU A 219 11.36 -4.97 -0.83
C LEU A 219 10.12 -4.91 -1.75
N ASN A 220 10.29 -4.95 -3.07
CA ASN A 220 9.20 -4.86 -4.06
C ASN A 220 8.29 -3.63 -3.82
N GLY A 221 8.88 -2.47 -3.59
CA GLY A 221 8.17 -1.21 -3.35
C GLY A 221 7.64 -1.02 -1.92
N SER A 222 7.69 -2.02 -1.06
CA SER A 222 7.20 -1.95 0.31
C SER A 222 8.22 -1.31 1.24
N ASN A 223 7.74 -0.63 2.29
CA ASN A 223 8.58 -0.09 3.37
C ASN A 223 8.26 -0.78 4.71
N ILE A 224 8.96 -0.37 5.76
CA ILE A 224 8.82 -0.95 7.10
C ILE A 224 7.40 -0.83 7.69
N TYR A 225 6.58 0.11 7.23
CA TYR A 225 5.19 0.29 7.68
C TYR A 225 4.17 -0.41 6.78
N THR A 226 4.42 -0.41 5.47
CA THR A 226 3.46 -0.90 4.47
C THR A 226 3.52 -2.39 4.26
N LEU A 227 4.68 -3.03 4.49
CA LEU A 227 4.86 -4.47 4.31
C LEU A 227 3.89 -5.29 5.17
N LYS A 228 3.57 -4.83 6.41
CA LYS A 228 2.61 -5.48 7.29
C LYS A 228 1.18 -5.45 6.72
N LEU A 229 0.80 -4.36 6.07
CA LEU A 229 -0.52 -4.19 5.47
C LEU A 229 -0.67 -5.07 4.22
N LEU A 230 0.36 -5.10 3.38
CA LEU A 230 0.40 -5.99 2.20
C LEU A 230 0.29 -7.47 2.59
N ARG A 231 0.99 -7.90 3.65
CA ARG A 231 0.89 -9.27 4.17
C ARG A 231 -0.50 -9.62 4.72
N ARG A 232 -1.28 -8.63 5.13
CA ARG A 232 -2.67 -8.78 5.54
C ARG A 232 -3.65 -8.67 4.38
N GLY A 233 -3.16 -8.63 3.13
CA GLY A 233 -3.98 -8.50 1.93
C GLY A 233 -4.53 -7.09 1.70
N VAL A 234 -4.01 -6.07 2.41
CA VAL A 234 -4.38 -4.67 2.19
C VAL A 234 -3.37 -4.06 1.25
N ASP A 235 -3.71 -3.91 -0.01
CA ASP A 235 -2.90 -3.17 -0.97
C ASP A 235 -3.12 -1.66 -0.80
N ILE A 236 -2.02 -0.94 -0.51
CA ILE A 236 -2.04 0.50 -0.24
C ILE A 236 -1.66 1.30 -1.48
N TYR A 237 -0.98 0.68 -2.44
CA TYR A 237 -0.45 1.34 -3.64
C TYR A 237 -1.45 1.37 -4.79
N GLY A 238 -2.39 0.42 -4.81
CA GLY A 238 -3.56 0.55 -5.65
C GLY A 238 -4.44 1.64 -5.08
N GLY A 239 -4.61 2.76 -5.76
CA GLY A 239 -5.69 3.69 -5.45
C GLY A 239 -6.97 2.87 -5.29
N LYS A 240 -7.86 3.25 -4.38
CA LYS A 240 -9.08 2.49 -4.03
C LYS A 240 -9.86 1.97 -5.24
N ASP A 241 -9.68 2.64 -6.38
CA ASP A 241 -10.46 2.44 -7.58
C ASP A 241 -9.80 1.47 -8.58
N ILE A 242 -8.46 1.39 -8.62
CA ILE A 242 -7.73 0.57 -9.61
C ILE A 242 -7.78 -0.91 -9.21
N ASN A 243 -7.67 -1.24 -7.92
CA ASN A 243 -7.66 -2.63 -7.47
C ASN A 243 -9.00 -3.37 -7.63
N ILE A 244 -10.13 -2.67 -7.56
CA ILE A 244 -11.44 -3.29 -7.76
C ILE A 244 -11.60 -3.68 -9.23
N LEU A 245 -11.19 -2.82 -10.15
CA LEU A 245 -11.26 -3.07 -11.58
C LEU A 245 -10.30 -4.17 -12.08
N ASP A 246 -9.16 -4.35 -11.41
CA ASP A 246 -8.19 -5.40 -11.74
C ASP A 246 -8.65 -6.79 -11.27
N GLN A 247 -9.52 -6.85 -10.27
CA GLN A 247 -10.06 -8.09 -9.71
C GLN A 247 -11.30 -8.59 -10.45
N ILE A 248 -11.88 -7.76 -11.33
CA ILE A 248 -13.09 -8.07 -12.08
C ILE A 248 -12.74 -8.36 -13.53
N SER A 249 -13.34 -9.41 -14.06
CA SER A 249 -13.29 -9.75 -15.48
C SER A 249 -14.67 -9.66 -16.13
N VAL A 250 -14.72 -9.71 -17.44
CA VAL A 250 -15.97 -9.65 -18.23
C VAL A 250 -16.98 -10.70 -17.81
N LYS A 251 -16.54 -11.87 -17.32
CA LYS A 251 -17.44 -12.94 -16.81
C LYS A 251 -18.30 -12.49 -15.64
N ASP A 252 -17.82 -11.52 -14.84
CA ASP A 252 -18.47 -11.04 -13.62
C ASP A 252 -19.53 -9.96 -13.91
N LEU A 253 -19.58 -9.48 -15.17
CA LEU A 253 -20.55 -8.48 -15.62
C LEU A 253 -21.83 -9.10 -16.13
N LYS A 254 -22.95 -8.41 -15.92
CA LYS A 254 -24.21 -8.72 -16.61
C LYS A 254 -24.06 -8.34 -18.09
N LYS A 255 -23.98 -9.34 -18.96
CA LYS A 255 -23.93 -9.13 -20.40
C LYS A 255 -25.33 -8.85 -20.92
N LYS A 256 -25.45 -7.86 -21.77
CA LYS A 256 -26.69 -7.61 -22.47
C LYS A 256 -26.81 -8.62 -23.61
N ILE A 257 -27.96 -9.31 -23.70
CA ILE A 257 -28.29 -10.14 -24.85
C ILE A 257 -28.53 -9.22 -26.04
N ILE A 258 -27.93 -9.52 -27.16
CA ILE A 258 -27.86 -8.60 -28.29
C ILE A 258 -28.58 -9.17 -29.50
N ASP A 259 -29.21 -8.28 -30.25
CA ASP A 259 -29.74 -8.59 -31.58
C ASP A 259 -28.56 -8.77 -32.56
N SER A 260 -28.42 -9.97 -33.07
CA SER A 260 -27.54 -10.26 -34.20
C SER A 260 -28.33 -10.35 -35.48
N VAL A 261 -27.72 -10.01 -36.58
CA VAL A 261 -28.29 -10.05 -37.92
C VAL A 261 -27.40 -10.87 -38.84
N PRO A 262 -27.99 -11.66 -39.77
CA PRO A 262 -27.20 -12.36 -40.78
C PRO A 262 -26.61 -11.37 -41.80
N ASP A 263 -25.44 -11.69 -42.32
CA ASP A 263 -24.75 -10.86 -43.32
C ASP A 263 -25.50 -10.77 -44.66
N SER A 264 -26.39 -11.72 -44.96
CA SER A 264 -27.28 -11.73 -46.12
C SER A 264 -28.52 -10.85 -46.00
N MET A 265 -28.80 -10.28 -44.80
CA MET A 265 -29.96 -9.38 -44.61
C MET A 265 -29.84 -8.13 -45.48
N THR A 266 -30.99 -7.68 -46.04
CA THR A 266 -31.02 -6.44 -46.83
C THR A 266 -31.02 -5.21 -45.94
N LEU A 267 -30.57 -4.07 -46.47
CA LEU A 267 -30.59 -2.82 -45.78
C LEU A 267 -31.98 -2.40 -45.30
N GLN A 268 -33.01 -2.63 -46.13
CA GLN A 268 -34.40 -2.34 -45.76
C GLN A 268 -34.88 -3.11 -44.53
N GLN A 269 -34.61 -4.43 -44.51
CA GLN A 269 -34.91 -5.28 -43.35
C GLN A 269 -34.15 -4.87 -42.10
N LEU A 270 -32.90 -4.42 -42.25
CA LEU A 270 -32.11 -3.91 -41.13
C LEU A 270 -32.73 -2.62 -40.57
N LEU A 271 -33.13 -1.67 -41.44
CA LEU A 271 -33.77 -0.40 -41.01
C LEU A 271 -35.08 -0.67 -40.25
N GLU A 272 -35.89 -1.58 -40.73
CA GLU A 272 -37.11 -2.00 -40.03
C GLU A 272 -36.79 -2.60 -38.64
N LYS A 273 -35.77 -3.45 -38.54
CA LYS A 273 -35.31 -3.98 -37.28
C LYS A 273 -34.74 -2.89 -36.37
N MET A 274 -34.00 -1.92 -36.89
CA MET A 274 -33.46 -0.78 -36.13
C MET A 274 -34.57 0.11 -35.57
N SER A 275 -35.68 0.28 -36.29
CA SER A 275 -36.81 1.10 -35.82
C SER A 275 -37.55 0.51 -34.62
N THR A 276 -37.46 -0.78 -34.42
CA THR A 276 -38.12 -1.53 -33.35
C THR A 276 -37.19 -1.93 -32.19
N SER A 277 -35.87 -1.85 -32.42
CA SER A 277 -34.86 -2.26 -31.45
C SER A 277 -34.24 -1.06 -30.72
N SER A 278 -33.98 -1.18 -29.42
CA SER A 278 -33.22 -0.23 -28.61
C SER A 278 -31.71 -0.53 -28.60
N ALA A 279 -31.22 -1.41 -29.47
CA ALA A 279 -29.81 -1.80 -29.54
C ALA A 279 -28.96 -0.65 -30.11
N LEU A 280 -27.82 -0.35 -29.48
CA LEU A 280 -26.87 0.66 -29.96
C LEU A 280 -26.06 0.16 -31.14
N ASN A 281 -25.81 -1.13 -31.22
CA ASN A 281 -25.01 -1.79 -32.25
C ASN A 281 -25.73 -3.06 -32.74
N PHE A 282 -25.57 -3.38 -34.03
CA PHE A 282 -26.03 -4.60 -34.64
C PHE A 282 -24.82 -5.45 -35.03
N TYR A 283 -24.75 -6.63 -34.49
CA TYR A 283 -23.65 -7.57 -34.70
C TYR A 283 -23.97 -8.49 -35.85
N VAL A 284 -23.11 -8.55 -36.86
CA VAL A 284 -23.32 -9.27 -38.08
C VAL A 284 -22.67 -10.63 -37.98
N LYS A 285 -23.48 -11.69 -38.20
CA LYS A 285 -23.04 -13.09 -38.23
C LYS A 285 -23.01 -13.61 -39.65
N ASP A 286 -21.99 -14.42 -39.92
CA ASP A 286 -21.95 -15.19 -41.18
C ASP A 286 -22.86 -16.44 -41.11
N GLU A 287 -22.90 -17.22 -42.21
CA GLU A 287 -23.68 -18.48 -42.30
C GLU A 287 -23.26 -19.54 -41.26
N ALA A 288 -22.00 -19.48 -40.77
CA ALA A 288 -21.49 -20.35 -39.72
C ALA A 288 -21.85 -19.85 -38.30
N GLY A 289 -22.50 -18.68 -38.18
CA GLY A 289 -22.88 -18.08 -36.90
C GLY A 289 -21.74 -17.33 -36.20
N LEU A 290 -20.61 -17.12 -36.88
CA LEU A 290 -19.46 -16.41 -36.38
C LEU A 290 -19.63 -14.88 -36.52
N LEU A 291 -19.10 -14.11 -35.57
CA LEU A 291 -19.12 -12.65 -35.64
C LEU A 291 -18.19 -12.15 -36.74
N ASN A 292 -18.76 -11.55 -37.78
CA ASN A 292 -18.05 -11.11 -38.99
C ASN A 292 -17.99 -9.60 -39.13
N GLY A 293 -18.87 -8.85 -38.47
CA GLY A 293 -18.90 -7.39 -38.54
C GLY A 293 -19.81 -6.74 -37.52
N ILE A 294 -19.78 -5.41 -37.49
CA ILE A 294 -20.63 -4.57 -36.65
C ILE A 294 -21.20 -3.42 -37.47
N ILE A 295 -22.47 -3.09 -37.23
CA ILE A 295 -23.11 -1.88 -37.74
C ILE A 295 -23.55 -1.01 -36.56
N THR A 296 -23.05 0.21 -36.49
CA THR A 296 -23.45 1.19 -35.48
C THR A 296 -24.50 2.13 -36.02
N HIS A 297 -25.36 2.71 -35.15
CA HIS A 297 -26.29 3.75 -35.54
C HIS A 297 -25.63 4.94 -36.22
N SER A 298 -24.44 5.31 -35.80
CA SER A 298 -23.66 6.41 -36.41
C SER A 298 -23.18 6.08 -37.84
N ALA A 299 -22.77 4.83 -38.05
CA ALA A 299 -22.40 4.39 -39.40
C ALA A 299 -23.61 4.34 -40.34
N MET A 300 -24.75 3.86 -39.84
CA MET A 300 -26.00 3.83 -40.61
C MET A 300 -26.47 5.26 -40.97
N ARG A 301 -26.47 6.16 -39.99
CA ARG A 301 -26.87 7.56 -40.23
C ARG A 301 -25.96 8.25 -41.26
N ARG A 302 -24.66 7.98 -41.26
CA ARG A 302 -23.73 8.49 -42.29
C ARG A 302 -24.05 7.93 -43.67
N TYR A 303 -24.35 6.65 -43.77
CA TYR A 303 -24.71 6.01 -45.02
C TYR A 303 -25.97 6.62 -45.61
N LEU A 304 -27.04 6.77 -44.81
CA LEU A 304 -28.30 7.36 -45.23
C LEU A 304 -28.17 8.84 -45.65
N ASN A 305 -27.29 9.60 -45.01
CA ASN A 305 -27.05 11.01 -45.35
C ASN A 305 -26.30 11.20 -46.69
N HIS A 306 -25.63 10.18 -47.20
CA HIS A 306 -24.86 10.27 -48.46
C HIS A 306 -25.60 9.61 -49.63
N HIS A 307 -26.74 8.98 -49.42
CA HIS A 307 -27.53 8.35 -50.48
C HIS A 307 -28.98 8.84 -50.40
N GLU A 308 -29.45 9.53 -51.44
CA GLU A 308 -30.82 10.03 -51.53
C GLU A 308 -31.87 8.93 -51.74
N GLU A 309 -31.48 7.81 -52.32
CA GLU A 309 -32.33 6.62 -52.48
C GLU A 309 -31.65 5.39 -51.85
N ILE A 310 -32.41 4.58 -51.15
CA ILE A 310 -31.95 3.31 -50.53
C ILE A 310 -31.95 2.25 -51.63
N PRO A 311 -30.82 1.70 -52.06
CA PRO A 311 -30.78 0.66 -53.08
C PRO A 311 -31.37 -0.63 -52.56
N GLU A 312 -32.33 -1.21 -53.27
CA GLU A 312 -33.05 -2.44 -52.83
C GLU A 312 -32.13 -3.67 -52.65
N HIS A 313 -30.96 -3.69 -53.27
CA HIS A 313 -30.10 -4.87 -53.28
C HIS A 313 -28.88 -4.80 -52.37
N VAL A 314 -28.69 -3.69 -51.59
CA VAL A 314 -27.56 -3.57 -50.68
C VAL A 314 -27.75 -4.48 -49.48
N THR A 315 -26.75 -5.32 -49.20
CA THR A 315 -26.74 -6.23 -48.05
C THR A 315 -25.94 -5.66 -46.89
N VAL A 316 -26.24 -6.16 -45.68
CA VAL A 316 -25.54 -5.88 -44.43
C VAL A 316 -24.04 -6.16 -44.57
N LYS A 317 -23.65 -7.18 -45.34
CA LYS A 317 -22.25 -7.55 -45.64
C LYS A 317 -21.42 -6.45 -46.31
N GLU A 318 -22.05 -5.60 -47.11
CA GLU A 318 -21.40 -4.52 -47.80
C GLU A 318 -21.19 -3.27 -46.92
N MET A 319 -22.02 -3.11 -45.89
CA MET A 319 -22.06 -1.95 -45.02
C MET A 319 -21.36 -2.16 -43.67
N MET A 320 -21.19 -3.42 -43.24
CA MET A 320 -20.62 -3.71 -41.94
C MET A 320 -19.17 -3.25 -41.83
N ASN A 321 -18.82 -2.77 -40.65
CA ASN A 321 -17.43 -2.54 -40.32
C ASN A 321 -16.80 -3.87 -39.89
N ARG A 322 -15.76 -4.30 -40.63
CA ARG A 322 -15.01 -5.53 -40.34
C ARG A 322 -13.81 -5.29 -39.41
N LYS A 323 -13.43 -4.03 -39.21
CA LYS A 323 -12.37 -3.65 -38.27
C LYS A 323 -13.01 -3.24 -36.96
N PHE A 324 -13.17 -4.20 -36.06
CA PHE A 324 -13.73 -3.98 -34.73
C PHE A 324 -12.98 -4.81 -33.70
N GLU A 325 -12.97 -4.33 -32.47
CA GLU A 325 -12.38 -5.04 -31.35
C GLU A 325 -13.38 -6.00 -30.70
N VAL A 326 -12.87 -7.11 -30.22
CA VAL A 326 -13.63 -8.11 -29.44
C VAL A 326 -12.97 -8.33 -28.11
N ILE A 327 -13.74 -8.75 -27.11
CA ILE A 327 -13.27 -9.13 -25.79
C ILE A 327 -13.77 -10.54 -25.46
N THR A 328 -13.10 -11.21 -24.54
CA THR A 328 -13.47 -12.54 -24.03
C THR A 328 -13.93 -12.45 -22.58
N ASP A 329 -14.53 -13.50 -22.07
CA ASP A 329 -14.98 -13.59 -20.68
C ASP A 329 -13.87 -13.40 -19.67
N MET A 330 -12.63 -13.71 -20.02
CA MET A 330 -11.46 -13.60 -19.16
C MET A 330 -10.76 -12.24 -19.25
N THR A 331 -11.20 -11.33 -20.12
CA THR A 331 -10.57 -10.01 -20.27
C THR A 331 -10.80 -9.19 -19.00
N PRO A 332 -9.74 -8.64 -18.37
CA PRO A 332 -9.86 -7.75 -17.21
C PRO A 332 -10.60 -6.46 -17.55
N ILE A 333 -11.41 -5.95 -16.63
CA ILE A 333 -12.25 -4.76 -16.88
C ILE A 333 -11.45 -3.50 -17.17
N HIS A 334 -10.28 -3.31 -16.55
CA HIS A 334 -9.42 -2.18 -16.84
C HIS A 334 -8.95 -2.16 -18.32
N GLU A 335 -8.72 -3.33 -18.91
CA GLU A 335 -8.36 -3.44 -20.32
C GLU A 335 -9.55 -3.13 -21.23
N VAL A 336 -10.75 -3.58 -20.86
CA VAL A 336 -12.00 -3.24 -21.57
C VAL A 336 -12.22 -1.74 -21.58
N LEU A 337 -12.10 -1.07 -20.42
CA LEU A 337 -12.23 0.38 -20.30
C LEU A 337 -11.18 1.13 -21.12
N ARG A 338 -9.93 0.68 -21.10
CA ARG A 338 -8.87 1.27 -21.92
C ARG A 338 -9.22 1.23 -23.39
N LYS A 339 -9.63 0.06 -23.93
CA LYS A 339 -10.05 -0.09 -25.32
C LYS A 339 -11.25 0.80 -25.66
N MET A 340 -12.25 0.89 -24.76
CA MET A 340 -13.41 1.76 -24.96
C MET A 340 -13.03 3.24 -25.03
N ILE A 341 -12.07 3.69 -24.21
CA ILE A 341 -11.60 5.07 -24.17
C ILE A 341 -10.75 5.39 -25.41
N GLU A 342 -9.78 4.53 -25.74
CA GLU A 342 -8.86 4.74 -26.87
C GLU A 342 -9.59 4.80 -28.21
N MET A 343 -10.68 4.03 -28.36
CA MET A 343 -11.43 3.92 -29.59
C MET A 343 -12.78 4.67 -29.59
N ASP A 344 -13.07 5.41 -28.51
CA ASP A 344 -14.35 6.11 -28.27
C ASP A 344 -15.59 5.21 -28.48
N LEU A 345 -15.57 4.00 -27.88
CA LEU A 345 -16.63 3.02 -28.02
C LEU A 345 -17.53 2.99 -26.77
N GLU A 346 -18.83 2.93 -26.96
CA GLU A 346 -19.81 2.78 -25.87
C GLU A 346 -20.06 1.31 -25.47
N ALA A 347 -19.76 0.37 -26.37
CA ALA A 347 -19.94 -1.04 -26.14
C ALA A 347 -18.93 -1.90 -26.92
N LEU A 348 -18.57 -3.05 -26.35
CA LEU A 348 -17.70 -4.04 -26.99
C LEU A 348 -18.37 -5.42 -26.98
N PRO A 349 -18.30 -6.17 -28.12
CA PRO A 349 -18.82 -7.52 -28.20
C PRO A 349 -17.95 -8.51 -27.42
N VAL A 350 -18.60 -9.41 -26.71
CA VAL A 350 -17.97 -10.53 -25.99
C VAL A 350 -18.10 -11.78 -26.86
N VAL A 351 -16.98 -12.41 -27.14
CA VAL A 351 -16.94 -13.66 -27.91
C VAL A 351 -16.30 -14.79 -27.11
N ASP A 352 -16.65 -16.01 -27.46
CA ASP A 352 -15.97 -17.20 -26.96
C ASP A 352 -14.70 -17.54 -27.78
N GLU A 353 -14.05 -18.66 -27.43
CA GLU A 353 -12.84 -19.16 -28.13
C GLU A 353 -13.10 -19.48 -29.61
N ASN A 354 -14.34 -19.77 -29.99
CA ASN A 354 -14.77 -20.06 -31.35
C ASN A 354 -15.28 -18.84 -32.11
N ARG A 355 -15.06 -17.61 -31.57
CA ARG A 355 -15.58 -16.34 -32.10
C ARG A 355 -17.10 -16.24 -32.18
N GLN A 356 -17.83 -17.06 -31.43
CA GLN A 356 -19.29 -16.94 -31.32
C GLN A 356 -19.64 -15.80 -30.34
N LEU A 357 -20.60 -14.98 -30.73
CA LEU A 357 -21.07 -13.86 -29.94
C LEU A 357 -21.81 -14.33 -28.69
N ARG A 358 -21.35 -13.95 -27.51
CA ARG A 358 -21.93 -14.26 -26.19
C ARG A 358 -22.73 -13.12 -25.60
N GLY A 359 -22.50 -11.90 -26.04
CA GLY A 359 -23.17 -10.70 -25.55
C GLY A 359 -22.37 -9.44 -25.81
N GLU A 360 -22.77 -8.33 -25.19
CA GLU A 360 -21.97 -7.10 -25.19
C GLU A 360 -21.76 -6.58 -23.77
N VAL A 361 -20.65 -5.88 -23.57
CA VAL A 361 -20.36 -5.09 -22.38
C VAL A 361 -20.44 -3.62 -22.77
N THR A 362 -21.22 -2.85 -22.00
CA THR A 362 -21.38 -1.41 -22.20
C THR A 362 -20.64 -0.63 -21.09
N ARG A 363 -20.29 0.63 -21.32
CA ARG A 363 -19.74 1.52 -20.26
C ARG A 363 -20.68 1.57 -19.05
N SER A 364 -21.98 1.64 -19.26
CA SER A 364 -22.97 1.67 -18.18
C SER A 364 -22.99 0.38 -17.36
N SER A 365 -22.83 -0.80 -17.98
CA SER A 365 -22.76 -2.06 -17.25
C SER A 365 -21.54 -2.17 -16.35
N ILE A 366 -20.40 -1.63 -16.78
CA ILE A 366 -19.16 -1.54 -15.98
C ILE A 366 -19.36 -0.61 -14.79
N VAL A 367 -19.92 0.60 -15.02
CA VAL A 367 -20.17 1.57 -13.95
C VAL A 367 -21.15 1.01 -12.91
N HIS A 368 -22.20 0.35 -13.35
CA HIS A 368 -23.18 -0.28 -12.44
C HIS A 368 -22.54 -1.36 -11.56
N GLN A 369 -21.76 -2.27 -12.17
CA GLN A 369 -21.06 -3.31 -11.43
C GLN A 369 -20.05 -2.74 -10.45
N TYR A 370 -19.34 -1.68 -10.85
CA TYR A 370 -18.41 -0.98 -9.98
C TYR A 370 -19.12 -0.36 -8.76
N GLN A 371 -20.28 0.26 -8.96
CA GLN A 371 -21.09 0.80 -7.86
C GLN A 371 -21.58 -0.30 -6.91
N GLU A 372 -22.09 -1.42 -7.43
CA GLU A 372 -22.49 -2.56 -6.60
C GLU A 372 -21.33 -3.06 -5.72
N LEU A 373 -20.14 -3.18 -6.29
CA LEU A 373 -18.96 -3.65 -5.56
C LEU A 373 -18.48 -2.65 -4.51
N LEU A 374 -18.55 -1.35 -4.79
CA LEU A 374 -18.24 -0.31 -3.80
C LEU A 374 -19.20 -0.39 -2.60
N ILE A 375 -20.49 -0.51 -2.85
CA ILE A 375 -21.50 -0.66 -1.79
C ILE A 375 -21.24 -1.91 -0.96
N HIS A 376 -20.92 -3.04 -1.60
CA HIS A 376 -20.57 -4.27 -0.89
C HIS A 376 -19.25 -4.16 -0.12
N ALA A 377 -18.24 -3.49 -0.66
CA ALA A 377 -16.96 -3.27 0.03
C ALA A 377 -17.09 -2.32 1.23
N GLU A 378 -17.90 -1.28 1.12
CA GLU A 378 -18.20 -0.37 2.24
C GLU A 378 -19.06 -1.06 3.31
N SER A 379 -20.07 -1.85 2.91
CA SER A 379 -20.89 -2.66 3.81
C SER A 379 -20.06 -3.73 4.52
N ALA A 380 -19.15 -4.40 3.83
CA ALA A 380 -18.24 -5.39 4.42
C ALA A 380 -17.24 -4.73 5.40
N LYS A 381 -16.74 -3.51 5.11
CA LYS A 381 -15.90 -2.73 6.04
C LYS A 381 -16.67 -2.27 7.26
N ALA A 382 -17.89 -1.78 7.07
CA ALA A 382 -18.78 -1.41 8.17
C ALA A 382 -19.13 -2.64 9.03
N MET A 383 -19.39 -3.79 8.42
CA MET A 383 -19.66 -5.05 9.09
C MET A 383 -18.43 -5.62 9.81
N ALA A 384 -17.24 -5.54 9.22
CA ALA A 384 -15.99 -5.95 9.85
C ALA A 384 -15.58 -5.04 11.02
N SER A 385 -15.80 -3.73 10.92
CA SER A 385 -15.61 -2.79 12.04
C SER A 385 -16.65 -3.00 13.13
N SER A 386 -17.90 -3.28 12.76
CA SER A 386 -18.96 -3.64 13.69
C SER A 386 -18.69 -5.00 14.37
N MET A 387 -18.21 -6.01 13.64
CA MET A 387 -17.78 -7.29 14.22
C MET A 387 -16.58 -7.14 15.17
N LYS A 388 -15.61 -6.30 14.83
CA LYS A 388 -14.49 -6.00 15.73
C LYS A 388 -14.94 -5.27 16.98
N PHE A 389 -15.89 -4.36 16.84
CA PHE A 389 -16.54 -3.66 17.94
C PHE A 389 -17.38 -4.64 18.77
N ILE A 390 -18.17 -5.49 18.15
CA ILE A 390 -18.97 -6.55 18.79
C ILE A 390 -18.06 -7.56 19.49
N HIS A 391 -16.94 -7.99 18.90
CA HIS A 391 -15.99 -8.90 19.54
C HIS A 391 -15.36 -8.29 20.81
N LYS A 392 -15.08 -6.98 20.79
CA LYS A 392 -14.60 -6.24 21.97
C LYS A 392 -15.69 -6.15 23.06
N LEU A 393 -16.95 -6.05 22.66
CA LEU A 393 -18.12 -6.04 23.55
C LEU A 393 -18.45 -7.41 24.13
N TYR A 394 -18.03 -8.51 23.47
CA TYR A 394 -18.32 -9.88 23.95
C TYR A 394 -17.56 -10.28 25.21
N HIS A 395 -16.50 -9.54 25.55
CA HIS A 395 -15.63 -9.91 26.68
C HIS A 395 -15.60 -8.91 27.83
N GLU A 396 -16.16 -7.70 27.69
CA GLU A 396 -16.13 -6.71 28.76
C GLU A 396 -17.37 -5.81 28.76
N LYS A 397 -17.86 -5.49 29.96
CA LYS A 397 -18.86 -4.45 30.19
C LYS A 397 -18.23 -3.10 29.80
N SER A 398 -18.57 -2.55 28.66
CA SER A 398 -17.96 -1.32 28.14
C SER A 398 -18.88 -0.13 28.32
N GLU A 399 -18.41 0.92 28.96
CA GLU A 399 -19.09 2.21 28.99
C GLU A 399 -18.91 2.88 27.61
N VAL A 400 -20.02 3.16 26.94
CA VAL A 400 -20.04 3.74 25.58
C VAL A 400 -20.13 5.25 25.62
N ILE A 401 -20.89 5.76 26.58
CA ILE A 401 -21.07 7.18 26.90
C ILE A 401 -21.18 7.28 28.42
N PRO A 402 -20.76 8.35 29.10
CA PRO A 402 -20.90 8.49 30.52
C PRO A 402 -22.28 8.11 31.04
N GLY A 403 -22.38 7.07 31.87
CA GLY A 403 -23.62 6.52 32.42
C GLY A 403 -24.33 5.46 31.56
N PHE A 404 -23.86 5.15 30.35
CA PHE A 404 -24.45 4.10 29.51
C PHE A 404 -23.48 2.97 29.25
N PHE A 405 -23.90 1.76 29.62
CA PHE A 405 -23.10 0.55 29.51
C PHE A 405 -23.70 -0.40 28.48
N LEU A 406 -22.85 -0.97 27.64
CA LEU A 406 -23.21 -2.09 26.81
C LEU A 406 -22.82 -3.38 27.54
N ALA A 407 -23.77 -4.28 27.70
CA ALA A 407 -23.52 -5.55 28.37
C ALA A 407 -24.33 -6.67 27.70
N ARG A 408 -23.76 -7.86 27.63
CA ARG A 408 -24.49 -9.06 27.23
C ARG A 408 -25.25 -9.58 28.46
N ILE A 409 -26.54 -9.80 28.27
CA ILE A 409 -27.39 -10.45 29.30
C ILE A 409 -27.98 -11.72 28.69
N ASN A 410 -28.03 -12.78 29.47
CA ASN A 410 -28.80 -13.96 29.12
C ASN A 410 -30.27 -13.62 29.15
N ILE A 411 -31.01 -13.99 28.10
CA ILE A 411 -32.43 -13.72 27.98
C ILE A 411 -33.15 -14.45 29.12
N PRO A 412 -33.81 -13.74 30.03
CA PRO A 412 -34.61 -14.37 31.10
C PRO A 412 -35.67 -15.28 30.49
N SER A 413 -35.93 -16.42 31.14
CA SER A 413 -36.92 -17.41 30.63
C SER A 413 -38.32 -16.82 30.41
N MET A 414 -38.66 -15.75 31.14
CA MET A 414 -39.93 -15.01 30.97
C MET A 414 -40.04 -14.25 29.63
N PHE A 415 -38.92 -14.04 28.91
CA PHE A 415 -38.90 -13.33 27.63
C PHE A 415 -38.95 -14.29 26.41
N ILE A 416 -38.84 -15.59 26.64
CA ILE A 416 -38.87 -16.59 25.62
C ILE A 416 -40.28 -16.67 25.00
N ASN A 417 -40.37 -16.68 23.68
CA ASN A 417 -41.61 -16.66 22.88
C ASN A 417 -42.48 -15.39 23.01
N GLN A 418 -41.91 -14.27 23.48
CA GLN A 418 -42.60 -12.98 23.47
C GLN A 418 -41.92 -12.01 22.48
N SER A 419 -42.71 -11.10 21.85
CA SER A 419 -42.14 -10.10 20.99
C SER A 419 -41.50 -8.96 21.82
N LEU A 420 -40.41 -8.36 21.33
CA LEU A 420 -39.78 -7.21 21.99
C LEU A 420 -40.78 -6.05 22.21
N ARG A 421 -41.77 -5.91 21.32
CA ARG A 421 -42.81 -4.91 21.39
C ARG A 421 -43.80 -5.17 22.52
N SER A 422 -44.14 -6.44 22.79
CA SER A 422 -45.02 -6.82 23.88
C SER A 422 -44.37 -6.70 25.26
N LEU A 423 -43.04 -6.85 25.32
CA LEU A 423 -42.26 -6.78 26.56
C LEU A 423 -41.97 -5.33 27.03
N ASN A 424 -42.15 -4.34 26.14
CA ASN A 424 -41.87 -2.93 26.41
C ASN A 424 -40.58 -2.68 27.22
N VAL A 425 -39.51 -3.34 26.84
CA VAL A 425 -38.25 -3.49 27.60
C VAL A 425 -37.64 -2.17 28.00
N ARG A 426 -37.75 -1.15 27.12
CA ARG A 426 -37.21 0.18 27.38
C ARG A 426 -37.94 0.88 28.56
N GLN A 427 -39.25 0.79 28.60
CA GLN A 427 -40.04 1.41 29.66
C GLN A 427 -40.00 0.61 30.97
N ALA A 428 -39.97 -0.72 30.88
CA ALA A 428 -40.02 -1.58 32.04
C ALA A 428 -38.66 -1.73 32.75
N TYR A 429 -37.57 -1.67 31.99
CA TYR A 429 -36.22 -2.00 32.52
C TYR A 429 -35.17 -0.90 32.21
N GLY A 430 -35.49 0.17 31.52
CA GLY A 430 -34.56 1.24 31.16
C GLY A 430 -33.44 0.78 30.21
N VAL A 431 -33.69 -0.24 29.40
CA VAL A 431 -32.66 -0.91 28.54
C VAL A 431 -33.10 -0.81 27.09
N ASP A 432 -32.21 -0.39 26.22
CA ASP A 432 -32.38 -0.48 24.76
C ASP A 432 -31.73 -1.76 24.23
N ILE A 433 -32.44 -2.52 23.41
CA ILE A 433 -31.92 -3.73 22.77
C ILE A 433 -31.40 -3.36 21.40
N LEU A 434 -30.11 -3.61 21.17
CA LEU A 434 -29.45 -3.53 19.88
C LEU A 434 -29.43 -4.93 19.27
N LEU A 435 -30.07 -5.10 18.11
CA LEU A 435 -30.09 -6.38 17.36
C LEU A 435 -28.99 -6.37 16.30
#